data_6d4d6f7d28c46fd4637e666edffb239e
#
_entry.id   6d4d6f7d28c46fd4637e666edffb239e
#
_cell.length_a   1.000
_cell.length_b   1.000
_cell.length_c   1.000
_cell.angle_alpha   90.00
_cell.angle_beta   90.00
_cell.angle_gamma   90.00
#
_symmetry.space_group_name_H-M   'P 1'
#
loop_
_entity.id
_entity.type
_entity.pdbx_description
1 polymer ?
#
loop_
_entity_poly.entity_id
_entity_poly.type
_entity_poly.pdbx_seq_one_letter_code
_entity_poly.pdbx_strand_id
1 'polypeptide(L)'
;HAVCSEAVKLAVRKGFSGLRGYVNGVLRNVVRKMDEIEYPKEDVQRLSVKYSVPEWILSLWKKEYGEEITEKMAADFQKEKPITIRCCLNRVTPEVLKEKLEAEGAKVEAHPYLPYAFYLSDYDYLEGLESFQEGLFAVQDISSMFVGELAAPKVGDQVIDVCAAPGGKSLHVAEKLQLADEAAARENGTEEKVGRVEARDLTEYKTDLIWQNIDRSGLGNICAVCKDASVFDEYDKETADLVIADLPCSGLGVLGKKPDLKYRVQPEDLEELADLQ
;
A
#
# COMPACT_ATOMS: atom_id res chain seq x y z
N HIS A 1 -16.75 11.59 22.12
CA HIS A 1 -16.50 12.86 22.84
C HIS A 1 -15.22 13.55 22.35
N ALA A 2 -14.10 12.86 22.12
CA ALA A 2 -12.83 13.44 21.66
C ALA A 2 -12.98 14.19 20.31
N VAL A 3 -13.60 13.57 19.31
CA VAL A 3 -13.84 14.16 17.98
C VAL A 3 -14.61 15.48 18.06
N CYS A 4 -15.66 15.55 18.88
CA CYS A 4 -16.42 16.80 19.06
C CYS A 4 -15.56 17.90 19.67
N SER A 5 -14.70 17.57 20.64
CA SER A 5 -13.76 18.51 21.27
C SER A 5 -12.74 19.05 20.27
N GLU A 6 -12.14 18.18 19.49
CA GLU A 6 -11.15 18.57 18.47
C GLU A 6 -11.77 19.41 17.35
N ALA A 7 -12.96 19.06 16.87
CA ALA A 7 -13.69 19.87 15.88
C ALA A 7 -13.97 21.28 16.39
N VAL A 8 -14.35 21.44 17.67
CA VAL A 8 -14.53 22.75 18.29
C VAL A 8 -13.21 23.53 18.38
N LYS A 9 -12.10 22.88 18.78
CA LYS A 9 -10.77 23.49 18.79
C LYS A 9 -10.35 23.94 17.40
N LEU A 10 -10.59 23.10 16.38
CA LEU A 10 -10.29 23.43 15.00
C LEU A 10 -11.06 24.66 14.50
N ALA A 11 -12.36 24.76 14.80
CA ALA A 11 -13.18 25.92 14.46
C ALA A 11 -12.60 27.20 15.08
N VAL A 12 -12.18 27.16 16.34
CA VAL A 12 -11.55 28.29 17.04
C VAL A 12 -10.22 28.65 16.38
N ARG A 13 -9.35 27.69 16.09
CA ARG A 13 -8.05 27.90 15.41
C ARG A 13 -8.22 28.53 14.02
N LYS A 14 -9.30 28.21 13.32
CA LYS A 14 -9.63 28.78 11.99
C LYS A 14 -10.32 30.16 12.05
N GLY A 15 -10.40 30.77 13.24
CA GLY A 15 -10.98 32.09 13.41
C GLY A 15 -12.49 32.12 13.66
N PHE A 16 -13.14 30.97 13.75
CA PHE A 16 -14.59 30.87 13.97
C PHE A 16 -14.97 30.71 15.45
N SER A 17 -14.33 31.43 16.34
CA SER A 17 -14.56 31.36 17.81
C SER A 17 -16.02 31.58 18.21
N GLY A 18 -16.72 32.49 17.51
CA GLY A 18 -18.15 32.74 17.72
C GLY A 18 -19.05 31.56 17.41
N LEU A 19 -18.61 30.59 16.58
CA LEU A 19 -19.36 29.41 16.22
C LEU A 19 -19.10 28.19 17.15
N ARG A 20 -18.26 28.36 18.17
CA ARG A 20 -17.90 27.29 19.11
C ARG A 20 -19.11 26.53 19.67
N GLY A 21 -20.11 27.29 20.15
CA GLY A 21 -21.35 26.72 20.73
C GLY A 21 -22.19 25.98 19.69
N TYR A 22 -22.29 26.55 18.49
CA TYR A 22 -23.02 25.94 17.37
C TYR A 22 -22.39 24.61 16.94
N VAL A 23 -21.08 24.58 16.65
CA VAL A 23 -20.35 23.38 16.26
C VAL A 23 -20.50 22.29 17.31
N ASN A 24 -20.32 22.62 18.59
CA ASN A 24 -20.50 21.67 19.68
C ASN A 24 -21.93 21.15 19.79
N GLY A 25 -22.92 22.03 19.64
CA GLY A 25 -24.34 21.67 19.69
C GLY A 25 -24.75 20.72 18.57
N VAL A 26 -24.34 21.02 17.34
CA VAL A 26 -24.60 20.17 16.16
C VAL A 26 -23.96 18.79 16.34
N LEU A 27 -22.68 18.72 16.65
CA LEU A 27 -21.96 17.44 16.78
C LEU A 27 -22.52 16.58 17.93
N ARG A 28 -22.81 17.19 19.08
CA ARG A 28 -23.44 16.46 20.19
C ARG A 28 -24.87 15.97 19.85
N ASN A 29 -25.59 16.72 19.04
CA ASN A 29 -26.92 16.28 18.59
C ASN A 29 -26.80 15.10 17.62
N VAL A 30 -25.83 15.15 16.69
CA VAL A 30 -25.53 14.02 15.80
C VAL A 30 -25.19 12.76 16.62
N VAL A 31 -24.27 12.85 17.60
CA VAL A 31 -23.90 11.71 18.45
C VAL A 31 -25.09 11.13 19.22
N ARG A 32 -26.01 11.99 19.72
CA ARG A 32 -27.18 11.52 20.46
C ARG A 32 -28.22 10.83 19.58
N LYS A 33 -28.27 11.19 18.29
CA LYS A 33 -29.26 10.70 17.34
C LYS A 33 -28.70 9.69 16.34
N MET A 34 -27.50 9.19 16.58
CA MET A 34 -26.86 8.22 15.65
C MET A 34 -27.71 6.97 15.44
N ASP A 35 -28.37 6.48 16.52
CA ASP A 35 -29.22 5.28 16.46
C ASP A 35 -30.62 5.57 15.88
N GLU A 36 -30.96 6.85 15.68
CA GLU A 36 -32.26 7.30 15.12
C GLU A 36 -32.14 7.64 13.63
N ILE A 37 -30.99 7.39 13.00
CA ILE A 37 -30.74 7.72 11.58
C ILE A 37 -31.61 6.83 10.70
N GLU A 38 -32.54 7.44 9.97
CA GLU A 38 -33.30 6.78 8.93
C GLU A 38 -32.50 6.77 7.62
N TYR A 39 -32.18 5.59 7.13
CA TYR A 39 -31.52 5.42 5.87
C TYR A 39 -32.50 5.44 4.69
N PRO A 40 -32.09 5.84 3.48
CA PRO A 40 -32.88 5.71 2.27
C PRO A 40 -33.41 4.27 2.08
N LYS A 41 -34.59 4.15 1.48
CA LYS A 41 -35.21 2.83 1.23
C LYS A 41 -34.63 2.12 0.02
N GLU A 42 -34.16 2.90 -0.95
CA GLU A 42 -33.51 2.37 -2.15
C GLU A 42 -32.12 1.84 -1.77
N ASP A 43 -31.80 0.65 -2.24
CA ASP A 43 -30.69 -0.14 -1.73
C ASP A 43 -29.31 0.52 -1.95
N VAL A 44 -29.02 0.98 -3.18
CA VAL A 44 -27.72 1.62 -3.47
C VAL A 44 -27.56 2.91 -2.69
N GLN A 45 -28.63 3.73 -2.57
CA GLN A 45 -28.62 4.96 -1.76
C GLN A 45 -28.43 4.66 -0.28
N ARG A 46 -29.08 3.61 0.22
CA ARG A 46 -28.92 3.14 1.60
C ARG A 46 -27.46 2.78 1.90
N LEU A 47 -26.84 1.97 1.04
CA LEU A 47 -25.45 1.58 1.17
C LEU A 47 -24.50 2.79 1.05
N SER A 48 -24.79 3.71 0.13
CA SER A 48 -24.02 4.93 -0.08
C SER A 48 -23.95 5.78 1.18
N VAL A 49 -25.10 6.04 1.80
CA VAL A 49 -25.17 6.81 3.04
C VAL A 49 -24.54 6.04 4.21
N LYS A 50 -24.88 4.75 4.36
CA LYS A 50 -24.41 3.90 5.46
C LYS A 50 -22.88 3.74 5.49
N TYR A 51 -22.26 3.56 4.33
CA TYR A 51 -20.83 3.26 4.20
C TYR A 51 -20.01 4.42 3.60
N SER A 52 -20.65 5.56 3.35
CA SER A 52 -19.99 6.72 2.72
C SER A 52 -19.25 6.34 1.42
N VAL A 53 -19.87 5.56 0.54
CA VAL A 53 -19.34 5.17 -0.76
C VAL A 53 -20.23 5.76 -1.86
N PRO A 54 -19.70 6.45 -2.89
CA PRO A 54 -20.47 6.96 -4.02
C PRO A 54 -21.35 5.90 -4.68
N GLU A 55 -22.57 6.28 -5.07
CA GLU A 55 -23.55 5.36 -5.66
C GLU A 55 -23.06 4.67 -6.93
N TRP A 56 -22.26 5.36 -7.75
CA TRP A 56 -21.71 4.79 -8.97
C TRP A 56 -20.73 3.63 -8.70
N ILE A 57 -19.90 3.73 -7.64
CA ILE A 57 -18.98 2.66 -7.22
C ILE A 57 -19.78 1.45 -6.74
N LEU A 58 -20.79 1.69 -5.90
CA LEU A 58 -21.65 0.61 -5.40
C LEU A 58 -22.44 -0.06 -6.54
N SER A 59 -22.92 0.71 -7.50
CA SER A 59 -23.60 0.20 -8.69
C SER A 59 -22.66 -0.65 -9.55
N LEU A 60 -21.42 -0.22 -9.73
CA LEU A 60 -20.38 -0.98 -10.42
C LEU A 60 -20.13 -2.32 -9.71
N TRP A 61 -19.86 -2.28 -8.41
CA TRP A 61 -19.61 -3.50 -7.64
C TRP A 61 -20.82 -4.43 -7.58
N LYS A 62 -22.03 -3.88 -7.46
CA LYS A 62 -23.27 -4.68 -7.44
C LYS A 62 -23.48 -5.42 -8.76
N LYS A 63 -23.13 -4.79 -9.88
CA LYS A 63 -23.19 -5.42 -11.21
C LYS A 63 -22.20 -6.57 -11.33
N GLU A 64 -20.98 -6.43 -10.80
CA GLU A 64 -19.91 -7.42 -10.95
C GLU A 64 -19.98 -8.54 -9.91
N TYR A 65 -20.30 -8.21 -8.65
CA TYR A 65 -20.18 -9.14 -7.50
C TYR A 65 -21.52 -9.48 -6.84
N GLY A 66 -22.59 -8.81 -7.22
CA GLY A 66 -23.90 -8.94 -6.55
C GLY A 66 -24.01 -8.15 -5.25
N GLU A 67 -25.23 -8.09 -4.74
CA GLU A 67 -25.60 -7.22 -3.61
C GLU A 67 -24.89 -7.58 -2.31
N GLU A 68 -24.90 -8.87 -1.95
CA GLU A 68 -24.35 -9.35 -0.68
C GLU A 68 -22.83 -9.09 -0.57
N ILE A 69 -22.08 -9.35 -1.66
CA ILE A 69 -20.64 -9.12 -1.68
C ILE A 69 -20.34 -7.62 -1.66
N THR A 70 -21.10 -6.80 -2.38
CA THR A 70 -20.96 -5.35 -2.40
C THR A 70 -21.14 -4.75 -0.99
N GLU A 71 -22.16 -5.16 -0.25
CA GLU A 71 -22.33 -4.68 1.13
C GLU A 71 -21.21 -5.15 2.05
N LYS A 72 -20.74 -6.39 1.91
CA LYS A 72 -19.58 -6.89 2.67
C LYS A 72 -18.31 -6.10 2.37
N MET A 73 -18.04 -5.78 1.10
CA MET A 73 -16.88 -4.96 0.69
C MET A 73 -16.97 -3.57 1.30
N ALA A 74 -18.12 -2.88 1.16
CA ALA A 74 -18.32 -1.55 1.70
C ALA A 74 -18.17 -1.51 3.23
N ALA A 75 -18.68 -2.52 3.94
CA ALA A 75 -18.52 -2.67 5.38
C ALA A 75 -17.07 -2.95 5.80
N ASP A 76 -16.34 -3.75 5.01
CA ASP A 76 -14.96 -4.11 5.32
C ASP A 76 -13.99 -2.94 5.18
N PHE A 77 -14.24 -2.01 4.25
CA PHE A 77 -13.46 -0.77 4.12
C PHE A 77 -13.63 0.22 5.28
N GLN A 78 -14.64 0.04 6.15
CA GLN A 78 -14.84 0.87 7.36
C GLN A 78 -14.06 0.32 8.56
N LYS A 79 -13.53 -0.89 8.49
CA LYS A 79 -12.81 -1.50 9.60
C LYS A 79 -11.39 -0.98 9.68
N GLU A 80 -10.95 -0.64 10.89
CA GLU A 80 -9.55 -0.47 11.17
C GLU A 80 -8.83 -1.80 11.03
N LYS A 81 -7.73 -1.80 10.28
CA LYS A 81 -6.89 -2.97 10.06
C LYS A 81 -5.46 -2.64 10.46
N PRO A 82 -4.74 -3.59 11.08
CA PRO A 82 -3.31 -3.43 11.28
C PRO A 82 -2.62 -3.27 9.91
N ILE A 83 -1.49 -2.61 9.89
CA ILE A 83 -0.68 -2.59 8.67
C ILE A 83 -0.01 -3.94 8.46
N THR A 84 0.24 -4.29 7.21
CA THR A 84 1.04 -5.47 6.87
C THR A 84 2.47 -5.03 6.57
N ILE A 85 3.42 -5.75 7.14
CA ILE A 85 4.85 -5.51 6.95
C ILE A 85 5.54 -6.77 6.42
N ARG A 86 6.59 -6.57 5.63
CA ARG A 86 7.49 -7.59 5.12
C ARG A 86 8.83 -7.48 5.82
N CYS A 87 9.30 -8.56 6.43
CA CYS A 87 10.66 -8.67 6.93
C CYS A 87 11.67 -8.57 5.77
N CYS A 88 12.72 -7.78 5.93
CA CYS A 88 13.83 -7.68 4.98
C CYS A 88 14.84 -8.79 5.29
N LEU A 89 14.72 -9.92 4.59
CA LEU A 89 15.47 -11.15 4.86
C LEU A 89 16.97 -11.04 4.59
N ASN A 90 17.39 -10.04 3.80
CA ASN A 90 18.79 -9.71 3.60
C ASN A 90 19.44 -9.05 4.84
N ARG A 91 18.64 -8.64 5.84
CA ARG A 91 19.11 -7.93 7.03
C ARG A 91 18.84 -8.67 8.34
N VAL A 92 17.70 -9.34 8.45
CA VAL A 92 17.25 -9.91 9.71
C VAL A 92 16.35 -11.12 9.46
N THR A 93 16.31 -12.07 10.42
CA THR A 93 15.32 -13.16 10.35
C THR A 93 13.98 -12.70 10.88
N PRO A 94 12.86 -13.34 10.47
CA PRO A 94 11.52 -12.99 10.93
C PRO A 94 11.38 -13.03 12.46
N GLU A 95 12.02 -14.00 13.12
CA GLU A 95 11.99 -14.18 14.59
C GLU A 95 12.65 -12.98 15.28
N VAL A 96 13.85 -12.59 14.83
CA VAL A 96 14.60 -11.45 15.40
C VAL A 96 13.86 -10.13 15.15
N LEU A 97 13.27 -9.95 13.96
CA LEU A 97 12.45 -8.76 13.68
C LEU A 97 11.27 -8.66 14.64
N LYS A 98 10.56 -9.78 14.85
CA LYS A 98 9.42 -9.83 15.78
C LYS A 98 9.83 -9.45 17.19
N GLU A 99 10.91 -10.05 17.72
CA GLU A 99 11.41 -9.74 19.05
C GLU A 99 11.80 -8.26 19.21
N LYS A 100 12.47 -7.67 18.21
CA LYS A 100 12.81 -6.25 18.20
C LYS A 100 11.58 -5.35 18.26
N LEU A 101 10.61 -5.57 17.36
CA LEU A 101 9.39 -4.77 17.31
C LEU A 101 8.56 -4.88 18.59
N GLU A 102 8.47 -6.07 19.19
CA GLU A 102 7.81 -6.27 20.49
C GLU A 102 8.55 -5.54 21.62
N ALA A 103 9.88 -5.50 21.60
CA ALA A 103 10.70 -4.73 22.54
C ALA A 103 10.54 -3.21 22.36
N GLU A 104 10.26 -2.75 21.14
CA GLU A 104 9.90 -1.35 20.83
C GLU A 104 8.45 -0.99 21.22
N GLY A 105 7.68 -1.96 21.74
CA GLY A 105 6.31 -1.76 22.25
C GLY A 105 5.21 -1.99 21.22
N ALA A 106 5.53 -2.37 19.99
CA ALA A 106 4.55 -2.69 18.97
C ALA A 106 3.96 -4.10 19.18
N LYS A 107 2.74 -4.31 18.71
CA LYS A 107 2.12 -5.63 18.63
C LYS A 107 2.36 -6.24 17.26
N VAL A 108 2.92 -7.46 17.25
CA VAL A 108 3.31 -8.18 16.04
C VAL A 108 2.61 -9.52 15.97
N GLU A 109 1.81 -9.74 14.93
CA GLU A 109 1.12 -11.01 14.68
C GLU A 109 1.58 -11.62 13.35
N ALA A 110 1.90 -12.91 13.32
CA ALA A 110 2.31 -13.59 12.10
C ALA A 110 1.19 -13.56 11.05
N HIS A 111 1.56 -13.26 9.81
CA HIS A 111 0.61 -13.33 8.70
C HIS A 111 0.40 -14.80 8.27
N PRO A 112 -0.85 -15.26 7.99
CA PRO A 112 -1.15 -16.67 7.73
C PRO A 112 -0.57 -17.22 6.42
N TYR A 113 -0.17 -16.35 5.48
CA TYR A 113 0.23 -16.79 4.14
C TYR A 113 1.75 -16.84 3.91
N LEU A 114 2.50 -15.91 4.50
CA LEU A 114 3.95 -15.83 4.27
C LEU A 114 4.69 -15.77 5.60
N PRO A 115 5.73 -16.60 5.82
CA PRO A 115 6.41 -16.71 7.11
C PRO A 115 7.22 -15.46 7.49
N TYR A 116 7.52 -14.59 6.53
CA TYR A 116 8.25 -13.33 6.71
C TYR A 116 7.33 -12.09 6.69
N ALA A 117 6.01 -12.31 6.67
CA ALA A 117 5.02 -11.24 6.73
C ALA A 117 4.36 -11.18 8.11
N PHE A 118 4.07 -9.96 8.59
CA PHE A 118 3.43 -9.73 9.87
C PHE A 118 2.36 -8.65 9.76
N TYR A 119 1.37 -8.72 10.67
CA TYR A 119 0.52 -7.60 11.02
C TYR A 119 1.19 -6.80 12.14
N LEU A 120 1.24 -5.48 11.98
CA LEU A 120 1.81 -4.55 12.95
C LEU A 120 0.73 -3.58 13.44
N SER A 121 0.60 -3.45 14.76
CA SER A 121 -0.31 -2.52 15.44
C SER A 121 0.30 -2.01 16.75
N ASP A 122 -0.42 -1.12 17.45
CA ASP A 122 -0.06 -0.59 18.78
C ASP A 122 1.31 0.12 18.78
N TYR A 123 1.60 0.92 17.74
CA TYR A 123 2.77 1.79 17.65
C TYR A 123 2.33 3.24 17.40
N ASP A 124 3.11 4.22 17.82
CA ASP A 124 2.76 5.64 17.68
C ASP A 124 2.89 6.10 16.21
N TYR A 125 4.06 5.93 15.59
CA TYR A 125 4.35 6.26 14.18
C TYR A 125 5.54 5.43 13.69
N LEU A 126 5.57 5.12 12.40
CA LEU A 126 6.55 4.19 11.82
C LEU A 126 7.99 4.69 11.96
N GLU A 127 8.22 5.97 11.70
CA GLU A 127 9.54 6.59 11.79
C GLU A 127 10.07 6.66 13.23
N GLY A 128 9.25 6.37 14.24
CA GLY A 128 9.66 6.24 15.63
C GLY A 128 10.24 4.87 15.98
N LEU A 129 10.01 3.87 15.13
CA LEU A 129 10.54 2.53 15.32
C LEU A 129 11.98 2.46 14.80
N GLU A 130 12.93 2.06 15.65
CA GLU A 130 14.33 1.87 15.27
C GLU A 130 14.45 0.80 14.19
N SER A 131 13.69 -0.29 14.31
CA SER A 131 13.60 -1.35 13.31
C SER A 131 13.19 -0.83 11.93
N PHE A 132 12.34 0.21 11.83
CA PHE A 132 11.98 0.84 10.55
C PHE A 132 13.12 1.70 9.99
N GLN A 133 13.78 2.48 10.84
CA GLN A 133 14.93 3.31 10.44
C GLN A 133 16.10 2.47 9.96
N GLU A 134 16.36 1.35 10.63
CA GLU A 134 17.39 0.36 10.24
C GLU A 134 17.03 -0.41 8.96
N GLY A 135 15.82 -0.24 8.41
CA GLY A 135 15.36 -0.93 7.21
C GLY A 135 15.16 -2.43 7.39
N LEU A 136 14.82 -2.88 8.61
CA LEU A 136 14.61 -4.30 8.91
C LEU A 136 13.28 -4.81 8.36
N PHE A 137 12.36 -3.92 8.04
CA PHE A 137 11.10 -4.24 7.40
C PHE A 137 10.62 -3.15 6.44
N ALA A 138 9.73 -3.54 5.55
CA ALA A 138 9.01 -2.64 4.65
C ALA A 138 7.50 -2.76 4.87
N VAL A 139 6.77 -1.64 4.80
CA VAL A 139 5.30 -1.68 4.74
C VAL A 139 4.90 -2.14 3.35
N GLN A 140 4.25 -3.29 3.28
CA GLN A 140 3.85 -3.89 2.02
C GLN A 140 2.60 -4.75 2.22
N ASP A 141 1.62 -4.64 1.33
CA ASP A 141 0.45 -5.51 1.37
C ASP A 141 0.80 -6.94 0.94
N ILE A 142 0.09 -7.90 1.51
CA ILE A 142 0.30 -9.31 1.18
C ILE A 142 0.13 -9.61 -0.31
N SER A 143 -0.85 -8.97 -0.97
CA SER A 143 -1.04 -9.08 -2.43
C SER A 143 0.18 -8.60 -3.21
N SER A 144 0.81 -7.51 -2.75
CA SER A 144 2.05 -7.00 -3.34
C SER A 144 3.26 -7.91 -3.07
N MET A 145 3.29 -8.61 -1.91
CA MET A 145 4.32 -9.60 -1.63
C MET A 145 4.17 -10.82 -2.54
N PHE A 146 2.93 -11.25 -2.83
CA PHE A 146 2.68 -12.35 -3.77
C PHE A 146 3.18 -12.05 -5.18
N VAL A 147 3.27 -10.81 -5.61
CA VAL A 147 3.92 -10.48 -6.90
C VAL A 147 5.37 -10.98 -6.90
N GLY A 148 6.14 -10.70 -5.85
CA GLY A 148 7.51 -11.18 -5.73
C GLY A 148 7.62 -12.71 -5.59
N GLU A 149 6.64 -13.37 -4.96
CA GLU A 149 6.59 -14.83 -4.87
C GLU A 149 6.28 -15.49 -6.23
N LEU A 150 5.28 -14.96 -6.93
CA LEU A 150 4.87 -15.48 -8.24
C LEU A 150 5.88 -15.18 -9.35
N ALA A 151 6.55 -14.04 -9.26
CA ALA A 151 7.64 -13.67 -10.16
C ALA A 151 8.79 -14.69 -10.11
N ALA A 152 9.04 -15.28 -8.93
CA ALA A 152 10.04 -16.33 -8.70
C ALA A 152 11.36 -16.08 -9.46
N PRO A 153 12.05 -14.93 -9.25
CA PRO A 153 13.23 -14.56 -10.00
C PRO A 153 14.34 -15.60 -9.81
N LYS A 154 15.08 -15.85 -10.88
CA LYS A 154 16.17 -16.83 -10.91
C LYS A 154 17.51 -16.13 -10.78
N VAL A 155 18.53 -16.88 -10.37
CA VAL A 155 19.93 -16.43 -10.28
C VAL A 155 20.34 -15.70 -11.56
N GLY A 156 20.81 -14.47 -11.41
CA GLY A 156 21.31 -13.64 -12.50
C GLY A 156 20.27 -12.97 -13.38
N ASP A 157 18.96 -13.09 -13.09
CA ASP A 157 17.91 -12.46 -13.88
C ASP A 157 18.05 -10.93 -13.93
N GLN A 158 17.74 -10.36 -15.09
CA GLN A 158 17.58 -8.92 -15.29
C GLN A 158 16.08 -8.59 -15.22
N VAL A 159 15.71 -7.78 -14.23
CA VAL A 159 14.30 -7.45 -13.97
C VAL A 159 14.02 -5.99 -14.25
N ILE A 160 12.92 -5.71 -14.92
CA ILE A 160 12.40 -4.35 -15.12
C ILE A 160 11.03 -4.24 -14.45
N ASP A 161 10.87 -3.26 -13.55
CA ASP A 161 9.57 -2.86 -13.01
C ASP A 161 9.20 -1.51 -13.61
N VAL A 162 8.16 -1.48 -14.43
CA VAL A 162 7.86 -0.31 -15.28
C VAL A 162 7.08 0.81 -14.59
N CYS A 163 6.45 0.53 -13.42
CA CYS A 163 5.68 1.49 -12.62
C CYS A 163 5.96 1.25 -11.13
N ALA A 164 7.21 1.41 -10.72
CA ALA A 164 7.75 0.84 -9.49
C ALA A 164 7.38 1.60 -8.20
N ALA A 165 7.16 2.92 -8.27
CA ALA A 165 7.06 3.75 -7.07
C ALA A 165 5.95 3.32 -6.10
N PRO A 166 6.24 3.29 -4.81
CA PRO A 166 7.47 3.69 -4.10
C PRO A 166 8.57 2.60 -4.02
N GLY A 167 8.52 1.53 -4.80
CA GLY A 167 9.56 0.52 -4.91
C GLY A 167 9.31 -0.79 -4.16
N GLY A 168 8.16 -0.97 -3.53
CA GLY A 168 7.91 -2.13 -2.66
C GLY A 168 8.04 -3.49 -3.36
N LYS A 169 7.54 -3.62 -4.60
CA LYS A 169 7.64 -4.85 -5.41
C LYS A 169 9.06 -5.06 -5.94
N SER A 170 9.65 -4.01 -6.50
CA SER A 170 11.03 -4.01 -7.02
C SER A 170 12.03 -4.40 -5.94
N LEU A 171 11.95 -3.80 -4.75
CA LEU A 171 12.83 -4.11 -3.61
C LEU A 171 12.65 -5.55 -3.12
N HIS A 172 11.43 -6.07 -3.11
CA HIS A 172 11.17 -7.46 -2.74
C HIS A 172 11.81 -8.44 -3.73
N VAL A 173 11.70 -8.16 -5.03
CA VAL A 173 12.34 -8.98 -6.07
C VAL A 173 13.86 -8.86 -6.02
N ALA A 174 14.39 -7.66 -5.80
CA ALA A 174 15.84 -7.44 -5.64
C ALA A 174 16.42 -8.21 -4.44
N GLU A 175 15.71 -8.23 -3.31
CA GLU A 175 16.07 -9.03 -2.15
C GLU A 175 16.09 -10.54 -2.46
N LYS A 176 15.06 -11.06 -3.13
CA LYS A 176 14.99 -12.47 -3.54
C LYS A 176 16.13 -12.85 -4.48
N LEU A 177 16.46 -11.97 -5.44
CA LEU A 177 17.61 -12.15 -6.34
C LEU A 177 18.91 -12.19 -5.58
N GLN A 178 19.17 -11.22 -4.72
CA GLN A 178 20.40 -11.18 -3.93
C GLN A 178 20.57 -12.46 -3.10
N LEU A 179 19.53 -12.91 -2.42
CA LEU A 179 19.57 -14.13 -1.61
C LEU A 179 19.82 -15.39 -2.47
N ALA A 180 19.21 -15.46 -3.66
CA ALA A 180 19.43 -16.57 -4.59
C ALA A 180 20.85 -16.57 -5.16
N ASP A 181 21.37 -15.41 -5.59
CA ASP A 181 22.74 -15.26 -6.12
C ASP A 181 23.79 -15.62 -5.06
N GLU A 182 23.60 -15.15 -3.80
CA GLU A 182 24.48 -15.48 -2.69
C GLU A 182 24.45 -16.98 -2.33
N ALA A 183 23.29 -17.63 -2.40
CA ALA A 183 23.17 -19.06 -2.16
C ALA A 183 23.90 -19.86 -3.24
N ALA A 184 23.70 -19.51 -4.51
CA ALA A 184 24.37 -20.14 -5.65
C ALA A 184 25.89 -19.96 -5.61
N ALA A 185 26.38 -18.76 -5.26
CA ALA A 185 27.79 -18.49 -5.12
C ALA A 185 28.46 -19.33 -4.01
N ARG A 186 27.74 -19.55 -2.89
CA ARG A 186 28.21 -20.43 -1.80
C ARG A 186 28.30 -21.90 -2.22
N GLU A 187 27.34 -22.39 -3.03
CA GLU A 187 27.30 -23.77 -3.49
C GLU A 187 28.35 -24.07 -4.57
N ASN A 188 28.51 -23.15 -5.53
CA ASN A 188 29.32 -23.39 -6.74
C ASN A 188 30.76 -22.86 -6.60
N GLY A 189 31.04 -22.00 -5.62
CA GLY A 189 32.37 -21.41 -5.39
C GLY A 189 32.83 -20.45 -6.49
N THR A 190 31.92 -19.95 -7.31
CA THR A 190 32.19 -19.04 -8.44
C THR A 190 31.37 -17.76 -8.28
N GLU A 191 31.94 -16.63 -8.73
CA GLU A 191 31.15 -15.41 -8.92
C GLU A 191 30.20 -15.63 -10.11
N GLU A 192 28.95 -15.97 -9.83
CA GLU A 192 27.91 -16.08 -10.84
C GLU A 192 27.40 -14.69 -11.27
N LYS A 193 26.68 -14.68 -12.39
CA LYS A 193 26.03 -13.47 -12.90
C LYS A 193 25.12 -12.88 -11.82
N VAL A 194 25.34 -11.64 -11.43
CA VAL A 194 24.52 -10.95 -10.42
C VAL A 194 23.23 -10.47 -11.05
N GLY A 195 22.09 -10.90 -10.50
CA GLY A 195 20.78 -10.44 -10.90
C GLY A 195 20.58 -8.97 -10.53
N ARG A 196 19.86 -8.22 -11.36
CA ARG A 196 19.63 -6.79 -11.18
C ARG A 196 18.17 -6.41 -11.40
N VAL A 197 17.72 -5.38 -10.69
CA VAL A 197 16.40 -4.78 -10.85
C VAL A 197 16.54 -3.33 -11.29
N GLU A 198 15.90 -2.98 -12.39
CA GLU A 198 15.71 -1.60 -12.80
C GLU A 198 14.26 -1.19 -12.48
N ALA A 199 14.11 -0.37 -11.45
CA ALA A 199 12.82 0.15 -10.98
C ALA A 199 12.55 1.49 -11.67
N ARG A 200 11.55 1.51 -12.58
CA ARG A 200 11.19 2.68 -13.38
C ARG A 200 9.94 3.35 -12.86
N ASP A 201 9.87 4.66 -12.98
CA ASP A 201 8.62 5.40 -12.86
C ASP A 201 8.67 6.69 -13.70
N LEU A 202 7.49 7.28 -13.95
CA LEU A 202 7.30 8.38 -14.90
C LEU A 202 7.95 9.70 -14.47
N THR A 203 8.07 9.97 -13.17
CA THR A 203 8.49 11.29 -12.65
C THR A 203 9.69 11.19 -11.71
N GLU A 204 10.55 12.22 -11.72
CA GLU A 204 11.69 12.33 -10.80
C GLU A 204 11.26 12.21 -9.33
N TYR A 205 10.16 12.87 -8.94
CA TYR A 205 9.63 12.75 -7.58
C TYR A 205 9.37 11.30 -7.17
N LYS A 206 8.82 10.47 -8.07
CA LYS A 206 8.53 9.07 -7.79
C LYS A 206 9.81 8.23 -7.77
N THR A 207 10.77 8.51 -8.65
CA THR A 207 12.08 7.83 -8.62
C THR A 207 12.88 8.20 -7.37
N ASP A 208 12.77 9.44 -6.87
CA ASP A 208 13.36 9.83 -5.59
C ASP A 208 12.78 9.03 -4.41
N LEU A 209 11.47 8.74 -4.41
CA LEU A 209 10.87 7.86 -3.41
C LEU A 209 11.42 6.43 -3.49
N ILE A 210 11.67 5.92 -4.70
CA ILE A 210 12.29 4.61 -4.88
C ILE A 210 13.72 4.64 -4.34
N TRP A 211 14.52 5.67 -4.66
CA TRP A 211 15.88 5.83 -4.15
C TRP A 211 15.95 5.86 -2.63
N GLN A 212 15.08 6.62 -1.96
CA GLN A 212 15.00 6.65 -0.49
C GLN A 212 14.78 5.24 0.11
N ASN A 213 13.93 4.45 -0.52
CA ASN A 213 13.67 3.08 -0.08
C ASN A 213 14.82 2.11 -0.42
N ILE A 214 15.54 2.32 -1.54
CA ILE A 214 16.77 1.59 -1.86
C ILE A 214 17.83 1.84 -0.79
N ASP A 215 18.10 3.11 -0.48
CA ASP A 215 19.10 3.50 0.52
C ASP A 215 18.78 2.87 1.89
N ARG A 216 17.50 2.92 2.30
CA ARG A 216 17.07 2.33 3.57
C ARG A 216 17.18 0.81 3.56
N SER A 217 16.94 0.14 2.42
CA SER A 217 17.01 -1.33 2.30
C SER A 217 18.45 -1.86 2.31
N GLY A 218 19.41 -1.07 1.85
CA GLY A 218 20.80 -1.44 1.68
C GLY A 218 21.06 -2.47 0.57
N LEU A 219 20.11 -2.66 -0.34
CA LEU A 219 20.29 -3.52 -1.51
C LEU A 219 21.15 -2.83 -2.56
N GLY A 220 22.14 -3.54 -3.11
CA GLY A 220 23.08 -3.02 -4.10
C GLY A 220 22.79 -3.46 -5.53
N ASN A 221 21.81 -4.32 -5.72
CA ASN A 221 21.44 -4.91 -7.01
C ASN A 221 20.18 -4.28 -7.65
N ILE A 222 19.81 -3.09 -7.22
CA ILE A 222 18.65 -2.35 -7.71
C ILE A 222 19.01 -0.89 -7.97
N CYS A 223 18.43 -0.31 -9.02
CA CYS A 223 18.53 1.13 -9.31
C CYS A 223 17.15 1.68 -9.68
N ALA A 224 16.97 3.00 -9.50
CA ALA A 224 15.75 3.69 -9.94
C ALA A 224 16.03 4.55 -11.17
N VAL A 225 15.10 4.53 -12.14
CA VAL A 225 15.22 5.24 -13.42
C VAL A 225 13.93 5.99 -13.73
N CYS A 226 14.03 7.29 -14.03
CA CYS A 226 12.91 8.07 -14.54
C CYS A 226 12.70 7.75 -16.02
N LYS A 227 11.62 7.00 -16.33
CA LYS A 227 11.32 6.56 -17.70
C LYS A 227 9.82 6.39 -17.89
N ASP A 228 9.33 6.84 -19.04
CA ASP A 228 7.94 6.67 -19.44
C ASP A 228 7.74 5.28 -20.06
N ALA A 229 6.95 4.44 -19.41
CA ALA A 229 6.66 3.08 -19.86
C ALA A 229 5.77 3.01 -21.10
N SER A 230 5.06 4.10 -21.44
CA SER A 230 4.24 4.19 -22.66
C SER A 230 5.07 4.43 -23.93
N VAL A 231 6.34 4.80 -23.78
CA VAL A 231 7.25 5.10 -24.88
C VAL A 231 8.13 3.89 -25.18
N PHE A 232 7.98 3.33 -26.36
CA PHE A 232 8.82 2.22 -26.82
C PHE A 232 10.28 2.62 -26.94
N ASP A 233 11.18 1.79 -26.41
CA ASP A 233 12.61 1.97 -26.48
C ASP A 233 13.28 0.72 -27.09
N GLU A 234 13.91 0.88 -28.23
CA GLU A 234 14.63 -0.21 -28.93
C GLU A 234 15.76 -0.82 -28.07
N TYR A 235 16.35 -0.03 -27.17
CA TYR A 235 17.41 -0.50 -26.28
C TYR A 235 16.92 -1.46 -25.19
N ASP A 236 15.62 -1.46 -24.90
CA ASP A 236 15.00 -2.37 -23.93
C ASP A 236 14.65 -3.75 -24.53
N LYS A 237 14.67 -3.86 -25.84
CA LYS A 237 14.25 -5.07 -26.52
C LYS A 237 15.09 -6.28 -26.12
N GLU A 238 14.42 -7.31 -25.61
CA GLU A 238 15.06 -8.59 -25.21
C GLU A 238 16.13 -8.45 -24.12
N THR A 239 16.06 -7.40 -23.26
CA THR A 239 17.04 -7.15 -22.19
C THR A 239 16.62 -7.67 -20.82
N ALA A 240 15.32 -7.89 -20.60
CA ALA A 240 14.78 -8.36 -19.33
C ALA A 240 14.40 -9.86 -19.40
N ASP A 241 14.76 -10.59 -18.35
CA ASP A 241 14.29 -11.96 -18.10
C ASP A 241 12.91 -11.94 -17.43
N LEU A 242 12.61 -10.88 -16.66
CA LEU A 242 11.36 -10.68 -15.92
C LEU A 242 10.91 -9.22 -16.02
N VAL A 243 9.62 -8.99 -16.29
CA VAL A 243 9.01 -7.65 -16.26
C VAL A 243 7.87 -7.63 -15.25
N ILE A 244 7.88 -6.61 -14.38
CA ILE A 244 6.77 -6.29 -13.47
C ILE A 244 6.02 -5.11 -14.05
N ALA A 245 4.70 -5.26 -14.24
CA ALA A 245 3.81 -4.23 -14.75
C ALA A 245 2.64 -4.00 -13.77
N ASP A 246 2.93 -3.30 -12.65
CA ASP A 246 1.92 -2.82 -11.70
C ASP A 246 1.46 -1.43 -12.12
N LEU A 247 0.61 -1.41 -13.14
CA LEU A 247 0.24 -0.21 -13.86
C LEU A 247 -0.70 0.71 -13.06
N PRO A 248 -0.74 2.01 -13.38
CA PRO A 248 -1.69 2.93 -12.75
C PRO A 248 -3.13 2.43 -12.84
N CYS A 249 -3.85 2.50 -11.73
CA CYS A 249 -5.24 2.06 -11.65
C CYS A 249 -6.09 3.03 -10.81
N SER A 250 -7.42 2.81 -10.79
CA SER A 250 -8.37 3.64 -10.05
C SER A 250 -8.17 3.66 -8.53
N GLY A 251 -7.46 2.69 -7.98
CA GLY A 251 -7.27 2.56 -6.53
C GLY A 251 -8.52 2.14 -5.75
N LEU A 252 -9.61 1.72 -6.41
CA LEU A 252 -10.83 1.30 -5.72
C LEU A 252 -10.64 0.08 -4.80
N GLY A 253 -9.59 -0.70 -5.00
CA GLY A 253 -9.22 -1.83 -4.12
C GLY A 253 -8.58 -1.41 -2.79
N VAL A 254 -8.15 -0.15 -2.63
CA VAL A 254 -7.45 0.33 -1.43
C VAL A 254 -8.22 1.39 -0.64
N LEU A 255 -9.54 1.50 -0.82
CA LEU A 255 -10.38 2.51 -0.19
C LEU A 255 -10.36 2.47 1.34
N GLY A 256 -10.09 1.32 1.96
CA GLY A 256 -9.91 1.22 3.40
C GLY A 256 -8.67 1.95 3.92
N LYS A 257 -7.62 2.08 3.09
CA LYS A 257 -6.38 2.78 3.42
C LYS A 257 -6.34 4.22 2.90
N LYS A 258 -7.02 4.48 1.78
CA LYS A 258 -7.09 5.78 1.10
C LYS A 258 -8.54 6.16 0.81
N PRO A 259 -9.32 6.50 1.86
CA PRO A 259 -10.76 6.71 1.72
C PRO A 259 -11.14 7.94 0.90
N ASP A 260 -10.23 8.87 0.66
CA ASP A 260 -10.44 10.05 -0.17
C ASP A 260 -10.49 9.72 -1.67
N LEU A 261 -9.89 8.61 -2.11
CA LEU A 261 -9.90 8.19 -3.52
C LEU A 261 -11.32 8.01 -4.06
N LYS A 262 -12.25 7.49 -3.25
CA LYS A 262 -13.64 7.29 -3.67
C LYS A 262 -14.37 8.57 -4.09
N TYR A 263 -13.86 9.75 -3.70
CA TYR A 263 -14.41 11.06 -4.07
C TYR A 263 -13.59 11.77 -5.15
N ARG A 264 -12.41 11.26 -5.48
CA ARG A 264 -11.55 11.83 -6.52
C ARG A 264 -11.73 11.12 -7.86
N VAL A 265 -11.90 9.82 -7.82
CA VAL A 265 -12.10 8.99 -9.02
C VAL A 265 -13.51 9.18 -9.55
N GLN A 266 -13.62 9.35 -10.86
CA GLN A 266 -14.87 9.45 -11.60
C GLN A 266 -15.04 8.22 -12.51
N PRO A 267 -16.27 7.90 -12.96
CA PRO A 267 -16.50 6.79 -13.88
C PRO A 267 -15.67 6.86 -15.17
N GLU A 268 -15.47 8.07 -15.68
CA GLU A 268 -14.73 8.35 -16.91
C GLU A 268 -13.24 8.00 -16.79
N ASP A 269 -12.66 8.18 -15.58
CA ASP A 269 -11.25 7.85 -15.32
C ASP A 269 -10.95 6.35 -15.54
N LEU A 270 -11.96 5.48 -15.42
CA LEU A 270 -11.78 4.04 -15.61
C LEU A 270 -11.46 3.69 -17.07
N GLU A 271 -12.08 4.38 -18.03
CA GLU A 271 -11.81 4.19 -19.46
C GLU A 271 -10.43 4.76 -19.82
N GLU A 272 -10.11 5.97 -19.35
CA GLU A 272 -8.81 6.59 -19.58
C GLU A 272 -7.65 5.74 -19.01
N LEU A 273 -7.84 5.16 -17.81
CA LEU A 273 -6.85 4.26 -17.21
C LEU A 273 -6.70 2.95 -17.99
N ALA A 274 -7.81 2.40 -18.50
CA ALA A 274 -7.77 1.18 -19.31
C ALA A 274 -7.03 1.40 -20.65
N ASP A 275 -7.25 2.56 -21.28
CA ASP A 275 -6.54 2.93 -22.51
C ASP A 275 -5.03 3.16 -22.25
N LEU A 276 -4.68 3.73 -21.09
CA LEU A 276 -3.28 3.93 -20.70
C LEU A 276 -2.57 2.59 -20.45
N GLN A 277 -3.24 1.63 -19.81
CA GLN A 277 -2.71 0.29 -19.49
C GLN A 277 -2.47 -0.56 -20.74
#